data_e4662311f0ed4c3cb682c3fe54a7a52d
#
_entry.id   e4662311f0ed4c3cb682c3fe54a7a52d
#
_cell.length_a   1.000
_cell.length_b   1.000
_cell.length_c   1.000
_cell.angle_alpha   90.00
_cell.angle_beta   90.00
_cell.angle_gamma   90.00
#
_symmetry.space_group_name_H-M   'P 1'
#
loop_
_entity.id
_entity.type
_entity.pdbx_description
1 polymer ?
#
loop_
_entity_poly.entity_id
_entity_poly.type
_entity_poly.pdbx_seq_one_letter_code
_entity_poly.pdbx_strand_id
1 'polypeptide(L)'
;FSLAAPANGKLLVSFIGYDTETVAIAGHTHVSVTLKENAQAIDNVVITAFGEIKKKDFTGSIASVSAGEISKTTVASASRMLEGAVTGVQSYSSTGQPGDDASIIIRGIGSINGTQTALIVVDGVPYSSALSTINPLDIESIVVSKDAAANALYGSRAANGVVFVTTKKGTRNQKANIMFEAKWGWNQQGIKEHETMQNPGDYYEYVYGGLYNYLEANNPGASHAVLANAANSKLMPVLGNYMAYKIPDGTTLIDPATGKLNSDAKLLYADNYDDYLFTKQFRQEYTLSISGGNDKMDYYVSGSFLEDPSYVIMSGFKRYSGRAAFNAQATKWLKVGTNLSYSRRDIDSPGYSGANTGNVFLWTMWQNPTVPYYARDLDGNIRYNADGTKMYEQGNGTTLSPYGATQDQFNSFNNFAHPVQSMSRDINNSVRDNLYANFYGEIVFLKDFKFTANFTLDNVYRMDT
;
A
#
# COMPACT_ATOMS: atom_id res chain seq x y z
N PHE A 1 -5.45 -21.34 -43.24
CA PHE A 1 -4.00 -21.09 -43.16
C PHE A 1 -3.23 -22.33 -43.53
N SER A 2 -2.02 -22.18 -44.01
CA SER A 2 -1.10 -23.28 -44.32
C SER A 2 0.09 -23.24 -43.36
N LEU A 3 0.49 -24.41 -42.87
CA LEU A 3 1.59 -24.56 -41.94
C LEU A 3 2.50 -25.68 -42.44
N ALA A 4 3.81 -25.44 -42.48
CA ALA A 4 4.79 -26.49 -42.75
C ALA A 4 5.05 -27.25 -41.45
N ALA A 5 4.76 -28.54 -41.42
CA ALA A 5 4.91 -29.39 -40.26
C ALA A 5 5.53 -30.74 -40.60
N PRO A 6 6.27 -31.40 -39.67
CA PRO A 6 6.82 -32.76 -39.91
C PRO A 6 5.70 -33.77 -40.11
N ALA A 7 5.91 -34.76 -40.99
CA ALA A 7 4.90 -35.77 -41.32
C ALA A 7 4.33 -36.54 -40.09
N ASN A 8 5.10 -36.67 -39.01
CA ASN A 8 4.69 -37.33 -37.76
C ASN A 8 4.34 -36.34 -36.68
N GLY A 9 4.11 -35.05 -36.99
CA GLY A 9 3.77 -34.00 -36.03
C GLY A 9 2.37 -34.15 -35.49
N LYS A 10 2.14 -33.50 -34.32
CA LYS A 10 0.81 -33.31 -33.77
C LYS A 10 0.47 -31.81 -33.83
N LEU A 11 -0.72 -31.49 -34.32
CA LEU A 11 -1.23 -30.12 -34.35
C LEU A 11 -2.06 -29.90 -33.09
N LEU A 12 -1.66 -28.92 -32.31
CA LEU A 12 -2.43 -28.44 -31.14
C LEU A 12 -3.26 -27.25 -31.58
N VAL A 13 -4.58 -27.39 -31.61
CA VAL A 13 -5.50 -26.33 -32.00
C VAL A 13 -6.23 -25.84 -30.73
N SER A 14 -6.08 -24.56 -30.42
CA SER A 14 -6.74 -23.92 -29.26
C SER A 14 -7.40 -22.62 -29.73
N PHE A 15 -8.58 -22.35 -29.19
CA PHE A 15 -9.30 -21.10 -29.38
C PHE A 15 -10.02 -20.71 -28.07
N ILE A 16 -10.10 -19.43 -27.78
CA ILE A 16 -10.75 -18.96 -26.56
C ILE A 16 -12.22 -19.41 -26.55
N GLY A 17 -12.64 -20.10 -25.48
CA GLY A 17 -14.00 -20.63 -25.34
C GLY A 17 -14.20 -22.04 -25.90
N TYR A 18 -13.16 -22.71 -26.36
CA TYR A 18 -13.21 -24.07 -26.90
C TYR A 18 -12.18 -24.98 -26.22
N ASP A 19 -12.48 -26.28 -26.17
CA ASP A 19 -11.52 -27.29 -25.71
C ASP A 19 -10.33 -27.37 -26.68
N THR A 20 -9.14 -27.47 -26.13
CA THR A 20 -7.94 -27.66 -26.93
C THR A 20 -7.93 -29.07 -27.52
N GLU A 21 -7.88 -29.18 -28.83
CA GLU A 21 -7.85 -30.44 -29.57
C GLU A 21 -6.46 -30.74 -30.10
N THR A 22 -6.01 -31.97 -29.92
CA THR A 22 -4.72 -32.43 -30.43
C THR A 22 -4.93 -33.41 -31.56
N VAL A 23 -4.59 -33.04 -32.79
CA VAL A 23 -4.76 -33.87 -33.97
C VAL A 23 -3.40 -34.30 -34.55
N ALA A 24 -3.25 -35.61 -34.79
CA ALA A 24 -2.06 -36.12 -35.45
C ALA A 24 -2.08 -35.78 -36.96
N ILE A 25 -1.00 -35.23 -37.49
CA ILE A 25 -0.89 -34.86 -38.89
C ILE A 25 -0.78 -36.10 -39.80
N ALA A 26 -0.07 -37.14 -39.34
CA ALA A 26 -0.02 -38.47 -39.93
C ALA A 26 -0.01 -38.50 -41.46
N GLY A 27 0.70 -37.57 -42.14
CA GLY A 27 0.80 -37.51 -43.60
C GLY A 27 -0.41 -36.88 -44.33
N HIS A 28 -1.40 -36.36 -43.57
CA HIS A 28 -2.51 -35.64 -44.19
C HIS A 28 -2.09 -34.25 -44.67
N THR A 29 -2.42 -33.92 -45.93
CA THR A 29 -2.20 -32.59 -46.49
C THR A 29 -3.31 -31.59 -46.11
N HIS A 30 -4.42 -32.09 -45.65
CA HIS A 30 -5.56 -31.32 -45.17
C HIS A 30 -6.09 -31.91 -43.88
N VAL A 31 -6.19 -31.11 -42.83
CA VAL A 31 -6.73 -31.50 -41.52
C VAL A 31 -7.89 -30.53 -41.18
N SER A 32 -9.08 -31.08 -40.99
CA SER A 32 -10.23 -30.34 -40.50
C SER A 32 -10.40 -30.62 -39.00
N VAL A 33 -10.43 -29.57 -38.20
CA VAL A 33 -10.58 -29.67 -36.75
C VAL A 33 -11.85 -28.97 -36.35
N THR A 34 -12.76 -29.70 -35.68
CA THR A 34 -13.95 -29.11 -35.07
C THR A 34 -13.73 -29.02 -33.59
N LEU A 35 -13.54 -27.79 -33.10
CA LEU A 35 -13.41 -27.53 -31.66
C LEU A 35 -14.78 -27.64 -31.01
N LYS A 36 -14.82 -28.30 -29.84
CA LYS A 36 -16.02 -28.34 -29.00
C LYS A 36 -16.02 -27.11 -28.12
N GLU A 37 -17.17 -26.44 -28.04
CA GLU A 37 -17.32 -25.36 -27.08
C GLU A 37 -17.02 -25.85 -25.66
N ASN A 38 -16.08 -25.21 -25.02
CA ASN A 38 -15.79 -25.45 -23.60
C ASN A 38 -16.81 -24.68 -22.78
N ALA A 39 -17.90 -25.33 -22.41
CA ALA A 39 -18.94 -24.76 -21.57
C ALA A 39 -18.43 -24.38 -20.15
N GLN A 40 -17.21 -24.79 -19.78
CA GLN A 40 -16.55 -24.38 -18.53
C GLN A 40 -15.73 -23.07 -18.70
N ALA A 41 -15.41 -22.69 -19.94
CA ALA A 41 -14.76 -21.42 -20.18
C ALA A 41 -15.84 -20.34 -20.30
N ILE A 42 -16.07 -19.60 -19.22
CA ILE A 42 -16.75 -18.30 -19.19
C ILE A 42 -18.25 -18.32 -18.94
N ASP A 43 -18.74 -19.13 -18.07
CA ASP A 43 -19.87 -18.66 -17.26
C ASP A 43 -19.25 -17.96 -16.03
N ASN A 44 -18.92 -16.67 -16.16
CA ASN A 44 -18.63 -15.83 -14.99
C ASN A 44 -19.87 -15.80 -14.13
N VAL A 45 -19.89 -16.65 -13.14
CA VAL A 45 -20.98 -16.76 -12.17
C VAL A 45 -20.77 -15.70 -11.10
N VAL A 46 -21.77 -14.91 -10.84
CA VAL A 46 -21.81 -13.98 -9.71
C VAL A 46 -22.47 -14.69 -8.55
N ILE A 47 -21.73 -14.91 -7.48
CA ILE A 47 -22.30 -15.48 -6.24
C ILE A 47 -23.00 -14.35 -5.49
N THR A 48 -24.30 -14.44 -5.40
CA THR A 48 -25.15 -13.52 -4.61
C THR A 48 -25.64 -14.22 -3.33
N ALA A 49 -26.29 -13.47 -2.44
CA ALA A 49 -26.92 -14.03 -1.23
C ALA A 49 -27.87 -15.22 -1.47
N PHE A 50 -28.43 -15.31 -2.68
CA PHE A 50 -29.48 -16.28 -3.04
C PHE A 50 -29.06 -17.31 -4.09
N GLY A 51 -27.75 -17.40 -4.37
CA GLY A 51 -27.21 -18.41 -5.27
C GLY A 51 -26.30 -17.86 -6.35
N GLU A 52 -25.90 -18.75 -7.22
CA GLU A 52 -25.05 -18.45 -8.36
C GLU A 52 -25.93 -17.94 -9.52
N ILE A 53 -25.71 -16.70 -9.96
CA ILE A 53 -26.37 -16.10 -11.12
C ILE A 53 -25.33 -15.99 -12.24
N LYS A 54 -25.67 -16.51 -13.41
CA LYS A 54 -24.79 -16.33 -14.58
C LYS A 54 -24.71 -14.86 -14.95
N LYS A 55 -23.52 -14.36 -15.25
CA LYS A 55 -23.29 -12.96 -15.62
C LYS A 55 -24.23 -12.48 -16.73
N LYS A 56 -24.55 -13.36 -17.70
CA LYS A 56 -25.49 -13.08 -18.79
C LYS A 56 -26.94 -12.91 -18.34
N ASP A 57 -27.32 -13.54 -17.22
CA ASP A 57 -28.69 -13.52 -16.69
C ASP A 57 -28.87 -12.39 -15.67
N PHE A 58 -27.77 -11.66 -15.36
CA PHE A 58 -27.78 -10.52 -14.47
C PHE A 58 -28.14 -9.25 -15.25
N THR A 59 -29.31 -8.72 -15.00
CA THR A 59 -29.88 -7.58 -15.74
C THR A 59 -29.30 -6.22 -15.32
N GLY A 60 -28.46 -6.18 -14.28
CA GLY A 60 -27.86 -4.95 -13.73
C GLY A 60 -26.48 -4.60 -14.31
N SER A 61 -26.02 -3.38 -14.02
CA SER A 61 -24.66 -2.94 -14.36
C SER A 61 -23.64 -3.53 -13.40
N ILE A 62 -22.85 -4.49 -13.88
CA ILE A 62 -21.77 -5.11 -13.14
C ILE A 62 -20.43 -4.92 -13.85
N ALA A 63 -19.36 -4.87 -13.06
CA ALA A 63 -18.00 -4.95 -13.55
C ALA A 63 -17.25 -5.99 -12.73
N SER A 64 -16.33 -6.73 -13.36
CA SER A 64 -15.64 -7.85 -12.71
C SER A 64 -14.13 -7.77 -12.95
N VAL A 65 -13.37 -8.18 -11.92
CA VAL A 65 -11.93 -8.41 -11.98
C VAL A 65 -11.71 -9.90 -11.74
N SER A 66 -11.00 -10.56 -12.63
CA SER A 66 -10.75 -12.00 -12.60
C SER A 66 -9.49 -12.36 -11.81
N ALA A 67 -9.36 -13.64 -11.40
CA ALA A 67 -8.16 -14.17 -10.75
C ALA A 67 -6.88 -13.92 -11.57
N GLY A 68 -6.97 -13.99 -12.91
CA GLY A 68 -5.83 -13.73 -13.80
C GLY A 68 -5.37 -12.26 -13.82
N GLU A 69 -6.26 -11.31 -13.57
CA GLU A 69 -5.92 -9.90 -13.40
C GLU A 69 -5.39 -9.63 -11.99
N ILE A 70 -5.99 -10.27 -10.99
CA ILE A 70 -5.59 -10.21 -9.59
C ILE A 70 -4.14 -10.67 -9.40
N SER A 71 -3.76 -11.79 -9.99
CA SER A 71 -2.40 -12.35 -9.84
C SER A 71 -1.29 -11.47 -10.42
N LYS A 72 -1.61 -10.61 -11.40
CA LYS A 72 -0.65 -9.66 -12.01
C LYS A 72 -0.38 -8.44 -11.13
N THR A 73 -1.24 -8.18 -10.15
CA THR A 73 -1.16 -7.00 -9.31
C THR A 73 -0.41 -7.32 -8.02
N THR A 74 0.52 -6.46 -7.62
CA THR A 74 1.34 -6.64 -6.42
C THR A 74 0.85 -5.69 -5.33
N VAL A 75 -0.30 -5.99 -4.73
CA VAL A 75 -0.91 -5.19 -3.66
C VAL A 75 -1.18 -6.03 -2.43
N ALA A 76 -1.09 -5.43 -1.26
CA ALA A 76 -1.32 -6.10 0.02
C ALA A 76 -2.81 -6.39 0.29
N SER A 77 -3.73 -5.56 -0.23
CA SER A 77 -5.17 -5.68 -0.03
C SER A 77 -5.94 -5.77 -1.34
N ALA A 78 -6.97 -6.62 -1.35
CA ALA A 78 -7.88 -6.76 -2.48
C ALA A 78 -8.68 -5.47 -2.79
N SER A 79 -8.89 -4.58 -1.81
CA SER A 79 -9.55 -3.30 -2.02
C SER A 79 -8.78 -2.39 -2.99
N ARG A 80 -7.44 -2.43 -2.94
CA ARG A 80 -6.57 -1.66 -3.85
C ARG A 80 -6.56 -2.17 -5.28
N MET A 81 -6.95 -3.42 -5.50
CA MET A 81 -7.04 -3.99 -6.86
C MET A 81 -8.14 -3.36 -7.71
N LEU A 82 -9.12 -2.74 -7.07
CA LEU A 82 -10.22 -2.07 -7.75
C LEU A 82 -9.83 -0.66 -8.23
N GLU A 83 -8.68 -0.15 -7.80
CA GLU A 83 -8.18 1.16 -8.18
C GLU A 83 -7.83 1.18 -9.69
N GLY A 84 -8.55 1.99 -10.44
CA GLY A 84 -8.39 2.08 -11.90
C GLY A 84 -8.84 0.85 -12.71
N ALA A 85 -9.18 -0.28 -12.06
CA ALA A 85 -9.57 -1.52 -12.74
C ALA A 85 -11.05 -1.55 -13.15
N VAL A 86 -11.91 -0.78 -12.46
CA VAL A 86 -13.36 -0.85 -12.64
C VAL A 86 -13.95 0.53 -12.90
N THR A 87 -14.59 0.75 -14.05
CA THR A 87 -15.24 2.02 -14.38
C THR A 87 -16.34 2.38 -13.38
N GLY A 88 -16.38 3.64 -12.92
CA GLY A 88 -17.37 4.14 -11.94
C GLY A 88 -17.20 3.59 -10.52
N VAL A 89 -16.03 3.05 -10.21
CA VAL A 89 -15.58 2.70 -8.87
C VAL A 89 -14.36 3.55 -8.55
N GLN A 90 -14.41 4.22 -7.42
CA GLN A 90 -13.28 4.94 -6.84
C GLN A 90 -12.79 4.11 -5.64
N SER A 91 -11.54 3.71 -5.70
CA SER A 91 -10.84 3.06 -4.59
C SER A 91 -9.68 3.96 -4.23
N TYR A 92 -9.64 4.47 -3.02
CA TYR A 92 -8.57 5.35 -2.56
C TYR A 92 -8.16 5.03 -1.13
N SER A 93 -6.88 5.13 -0.88
CA SER A 93 -6.30 5.06 0.46
C SER A 93 -5.92 6.47 0.90
N SER A 94 -6.41 6.90 2.06
CA SER A 94 -6.13 8.24 2.59
C SER A 94 -4.74 8.36 3.19
N THR A 95 -4.16 7.26 3.65
CA THR A 95 -2.90 7.26 4.40
C THR A 95 -1.71 6.72 3.59
N GLY A 96 -1.95 5.89 2.57
CA GLY A 96 -0.88 5.16 1.90
C GLY A 96 -0.17 4.11 2.76
N GLN A 97 -0.57 3.95 4.03
CA GLN A 97 -0.01 2.97 4.96
C GLN A 97 -0.12 1.55 4.40
N PRO A 98 0.96 0.75 4.40
CA PRO A 98 0.87 -0.66 4.05
C PRO A 98 -0.14 -1.40 4.93
N GLY A 99 -0.95 -2.26 4.30
CA GLY A 99 -1.97 -3.04 5.01
C GLY A 99 -3.30 -2.32 5.27
N ASP A 100 -3.37 -1.01 5.06
CA ASP A 100 -4.64 -0.29 5.10
C ASP A 100 -5.49 -0.60 3.87
N ASP A 101 -6.79 -0.79 4.11
CA ASP A 101 -7.76 -0.96 3.04
C ASP A 101 -8.10 0.36 2.37
N ALA A 102 -8.25 0.30 1.06
CA ALA A 102 -8.80 1.42 0.33
C ALA A 102 -10.33 1.52 0.54
N SER A 103 -10.81 2.73 0.67
CA SER A 103 -12.25 3.01 0.68
C SER A 103 -12.81 2.83 -0.73
N ILE A 104 -13.82 1.97 -0.86
CA ILE A 104 -14.47 1.67 -2.15
C ILE A 104 -15.77 2.46 -2.25
N ILE A 105 -15.80 3.44 -3.15
CA ILE A 105 -16.96 4.30 -3.43
C ILE A 105 -17.48 3.99 -4.83
N ILE A 106 -18.77 3.71 -4.94
CA ILE A 106 -19.43 3.38 -6.20
C ILE A 106 -20.33 4.55 -6.62
N ARG A 107 -20.14 5.04 -7.86
CA ARG A 107 -20.93 6.16 -8.45
C ARG A 107 -20.79 7.50 -7.72
N GLY A 108 -19.70 7.69 -6.96
CA GLY A 108 -19.42 8.94 -6.25
C GLY A 108 -19.99 9.02 -4.85
N ILE A 109 -19.80 10.19 -4.23
CA ILE A 109 -20.19 10.46 -2.84
C ILE A 109 -21.69 10.69 -2.74
N GLY A 110 -22.39 9.79 -2.06
CA GLY A 110 -23.85 9.84 -1.88
C GLY A 110 -24.33 10.57 -0.62
N SER A 111 -23.45 10.82 0.35
CA SER A 111 -23.78 11.44 1.64
C SER A 111 -22.61 12.26 2.18
N ILE A 112 -22.91 13.41 2.79
CA ILE A 112 -21.89 14.23 3.47
C ILE A 112 -21.58 13.68 4.87
N ASN A 113 -22.59 13.14 5.56
CA ASN A 113 -22.46 12.72 6.95
C ASN A 113 -22.61 11.20 7.18
N GLY A 114 -22.95 10.43 6.14
CA GLY A 114 -23.12 8.98 6.23
C GLY A 114 -21.95 8.18 5.70
N THR A 115 -21.95 6.87 5.98
CA THR A 115 -21.00 5.92 5.39
C THR A 115 -21.15 5.93 3.88
N GLN A 116 -20.02 6.04 3.18
CA GLN A 116 -19.98 6.14 1.71
C GLN A 116 -19.45 4.87 1.05
N THR A 117 -18.87 3.97 1.85
CA THR A 117 -18.24 2.75 1.37
C THR A 117 -19.27 1.71 0.96
N ALA A 118 -18.97 0.98 -0.10
CA ALA A 118 -19.76 -0.15 -0.57
C ALA A 118 -19.78 -1.29 0.46
N LEU A 119 -20.88 -2.05 0.47
CA LEU A 119 -20.98 -3.28 1.25
C LEU A 119 -20.08 -4.36 0.64
N ILE A 120 -19.28 -5.01 1.45
CA ILE A 120 -18.47 -6.16 1.05
C ILE A 120 -19.24 -7.45 1.35
N VAL A 121 -19.29 -8.34 0.39
CA VAL A 121 -19.92 -9.65 0.49
C VAL A 121 -18.91 -10.71 0.05
N VAL A 122 -18.53 -11.61 0.94
CA VAL A 122 -17.59 -12.70 0.65
C VAL A 122 -18.36 -14.02 0.60
N ASP A 123 -18.26 -14.72 -0.52
CA ASP A 123 -18.94 -16.00 -0.77
C ASP A 123 -20.45 -15.96 -0.45
N GLY A 124 -21.10 -14.83 -0.75
CA GLY A 124 -22.54 -14.60 -0.55
C GLY A 124 -22.95 -14.08 0.83
N VAL A 125 -22.01 -13.94 1.77
CA VAL A 125 -22.26 -13.46 3.14
C VAL A 125 -21.68 -12.05 3.34
N PRO A 126 -22.43 -11.11 3.97
CA PRO A 126 -21.88 -9.82 4.35
C PRO A 126 -20.62 -9.97 5.22
N TYR A 127 -19.57 -9.29 4.84
CA TYR A 127 -18.26 -9.35 5.48
C TYR A 127 -17.95 -8.03 6.18
N SER A 128 -17.74 -8.10 7.49
CA SER A 128 -17.49 -6.90 8.31
C SER A 128 -16.02 -6.64 8.57
N SER A 129 -15.18 -7.62 8.30
CA SER A 129 -13.74 -7.48 8.46
C SER A 129 -13.11 -6.76 7.25
N ALA A 130 -11.88 -6.33 7.42
CA ALA A 130 -11.11 -5.66 6.39
C ALA A 130 -10.74 -6.61 5.23
N LEU A 131 -10.77 -6.15 3.98
CA LEU A 131 -10.35 -6.97 2.82
C LEU A 131 -8.88 -7.35 2.86
N SER A 132 -8.04 -6.59 3.56
CA SER A 132 -6.64 -6.93 3.80
C SER A 132 -6.42 -8.19 4.64
N THR A 133 -7.48 -8.75 5.26
CA THR A 133 -7.44 -10.07 5.93
C THR A 133 -7.38 -11.22 4.93
N ILE A 134 -7.89 -11.01 3.72
CA ILE A 134 -7.96 -12.04 2.67
C ILE A 134 -6.71 -11.92 1.80
N ASN A 135 -6.01 -13.04 1.58
CA ASN A 135 -4.94 -13.05 0.60
C ASN A 135 -5.55 -12.84 -0.81
N PRO A 136 -5.11 -11.83 -1.57
CA PRO A 136 -5.57 -11.64 -2.94
C PRO A 136 -5.47 -12.90 -3.80
N LEU A 137 -4.45 -13.73 -3.62
CA LEU A 137 -4.27 -14.97 -4.36
C LEU A 137 -5.29 -16.07 -4.01
N ASP A 138 -6.04 -15.92 -2.92
CA ASP A 138 -7.17 -16.80 -2.58
C ASP A 138 -8.50 -16.35 -3.22
N ILE A 139 -8.50 -15.22 -3.94
CA ILE A 139 -9.68 -14.67 -4.60
C ILE A 139 -9.77 -15.23 -6.03
N GLU A 140 -10.95 -15.73 -6.39
CA GLU A 140 -11.30 -16.17 -7.74
C GLU A 140 -11.76 -15.01 -8.60
N SER A 141 -12.64 -14.16 -8.03
CA SER A 141 -13.15 -12.96 -8.73
C SER A 141 -13.67 -11.92 -7.76
N ILE A 142 -13.64 -10.66 -8.19
CA ILE A 142 -14.30 -9.55 -7.54
C ILE A 142 -15.31 -8.97 -8.53
N VAL A 143 -16.57 -8.88 -8.11
CA VAL A 143 -17.65 -8.31 -8.92
C VAL A 143 -18.26 -7.13 -8.20
N VAL A 144 -18.31 -5.99 -8.88
CA VAL A 144 -18.92 -4.78 -8.33
C VAL A 144 -20.29 -4.59 -8.92
N SER A 145 -21.32 -4.66 -8.07
CA SER A 145 -22.69 -4.34 -8.41
C SER A 145 -22.98 -2.87 -8.15
N LYS A 146 -23.36 -2.19 -9.22
CA LYS A 146 -23.74 -0.77 -9.19
C LYS A 146 -25.25 -0.57 -9.20
N ASP A 147 -26.03 -1.65 -9.28
CA ASP A 147 -27.48 -1.62 -9.46
C ASP A 147 -28.22 -1.72 -8.12
N ALA A 148 -29.13 -0.77 -7.91
CA ALA A 148 -29.96 -0.74 -6.73
C ALA A 148 -30.90 -1.96 -6.59
N ALA A 149 -31.41 -2.52 -7.71
CA ALA A 149 -32.27 -3.69 -7.67
C ALA A 149 -31.55 -4.95 -7.17
N ALA A 150 -30.32 -5.18 -7.65
CA ALA A 150 -29.48 -6.27 -7.17
C ALA A 150 -29.03 -6.08 -5.71
N ASN A 151 -28.85 -4.83 -5.31
CA ASN A 151 -28.43 -4.46 -3.96
C ASN A 151 -29.59 -4.55 -2.95
N ALA A 152 -30.86 -4.48 -3.39
CA ALA A 152 -32.03 -4.55 -2.53
C ALA A 152 -32.10 -5.81 -1.64
N LEU A 153 -31.45 -6.90 -2.08
CA LEU A 153 -31.37 -8.15 -1.33
C LEU A 153 -30.61 -8.01 0.00
N TYR A 154 -29.73 -7.00 0.13
CA TYR A 154 -28.93 -6.71 1.33
C TYR A 154 -29.49 -5.53 2.14
N GLY A 155 -30.67 -5.00 1.74
CA GLY A 155 -31.34 -3.90 2.42
C GLY A 155 -30.57 -2.58 2.40
N SER A 156 -30.77 -1.75 3.40
CA SER A 156 -30.16 -0.41 3.51
C SER A 156 -28.61 -0.43 3.55
N ARG A 157 -28.02 -1.54 3.98
CA ARG A 157 -26.56 -1.72 4.02
C ARG A 157 -25.91 -1.67 2.63
N ALA A 158 -26.67 -1.98 1.59
CA ALA A 158 -26.21 -1.99 0.21
C ALA A 158 -26.55 -0.71 -0.57
N ALA A 159 -27.00 0.35 0.10
CA ALA A 159 -27.38 1.61 -0.55
C ALA A 159 -26.24 2.24 -1.37
N ASN A 160 -24.99 2.06 -0.93
CA ASN A 160 -23.79 2.56 -1.61
C ASN A 160 -23.20 1.57 -2.64
N GLY A 161 -23.93 0.50 -2.98
CA GLY A 161 -23.45 -0.56 -3.85
C GLY A 161 -22.86 -1.75 -3.09
N VAL A 162 -22.57 -2.83 -3.82
CA VAL A 162 -22.05 -4.08 -3.27
C VAL A 162 -20.84 -4.56 -4.04
N VAL A 163 -19.82 -4.98 -3.30
CA VAL A 163 -18.62 -5.66 -3.83
C VAL A 163 -18.72 -7.14 -3.45
N PHE A 164 -18.94 -8.00 -4.42
CA PHE A 164 -18.94 -9.45 -4.24
C PHE A 164 -17.52 -9.98 -4.44
N VAL A 165 -16.99 -10.63 -3.44
CA VAL A 165 -15.71 -11.33 -3.47
C VAL A 165 -15.99 -12.81 -3.46
N THR A 166 -15.61 -13.48 -4.53
CA THR A 166 -15.67 -14.95 -4.61
C THR A 166 -14.29 -15.51 -4.34
N THR A 167 -14.19 -16.41 -3.39
CA THR A 167 -12.92 -17.05 -3.04
C THR A 167 -12.73 -18.37 -3.78
N LYS A 168 -11.47 -18.75 -4.01
CA LYS A 168 -11.11 -20.01 -4.70
C LYS A 168 -11.66 -21.24 -3.97
N LYS A 169 -12.13 -22.19 -4.75
CA LYS A 169 -12.65 -23.50 -4.30
C LYS A 169 -11.91 -24.62 -5.03
N GLY A 170 -12.06 -25.84 -4.57
CA GLY A 170 -11.63 -27.01 -5.31
C GLY A 170 -12.56 -27.27 -6.51
N THR A 171 -12.08 -28.11 -7.43
CA THR A 171 -12.88 -28.59 -8.55
C THR A 171 -13.09 -30.09 -8.42
N ARG A 172 -14.34 -30.54 -8.56
CA ARG A 172 -14.67 -31.98 -8.51
C ARG A 172 -13.99 -32.72 -9.66
N ASN A 173 -13.70 -34.00 -9.42
CA ASN A 173 -13.04 -34.89 -10.39
C ASN A 173 -11.69 -34.37 -10.91
N GLN A 174 -11.04 -33.49 -10.16
CA GLN A 174 -9.72 -32.96 -10.45
C GLN A 174 -8.68 -33.59 -9.51
N LYS A 175 -7.55 -34.02 -10.08
CA LYS A 175 -6.37 -34.41 -9.31
C LYS A 175 -5.87 -33.25 -8.47
N ALA A 176 -5.18 -33.55 -7.38
CA ALA A 176 -4.56 -32.54 -6.55
C ALA A 176 -3.64 -31.64 -7.40
N ASN A 177 -3.92 -30.36 -7.36
CA ASN A 177 -3.09 -29.30 -7.96
C ASN A 177 -2.41 -28.53 -6.83
N ILE A 178 -1.08 -28.51 -6.84
CA ILE A 178 -0.26 -27.81 -5.86
C ILE A 178 0.35 -26.61 -6.58
N MET A 179 0.13 -25.42 -6.02
CA MET A 179 0.68 -24.17 -6.53
C MET A 179 1.49 -23.49 -5.44
N PHE A 180 2.73 -23.15 -5.76
CA PHE A 180 3.58 -22.29 -4.95
C PHE A 180 3.89 -21.02 -5.73
N GLU A 181 3.67 -19.88 -5.11
CA GLU A 181 3.96 -18.58 -5.68
C GLU A 181 4.82 -17.78 -4.70
N ALA A 182 5.86 -17.15 -5.23
CA ALA A 182 6.75 -16.26 -4.48
C ALA A 182 6.92 -14.96 -5.25
N LYS A 183 6.75 -13.83 -4.57
CA LYS A 183 6.95 -12.48 -5.14
C LYS A 183 7.94 -11.72 -4.28
N TRP A 184 8.93 -11.13 -4.94
CA TRP A 184 9.91 -10.25 -4.32
C TRP A 184 9.95 -8.91 -5.03
N GLY A 185 10.23 -7.87 -4.28
CA GLY A 185 10.35 -6.54 -4.81
C GLY A 185 10.93 -5.57 -3.80
N TRP A 186 10.97 -4.31 -4.17
CA TRP A 186 11.39 -3.24 -3.29
C TRP A 186 10.35 -2.14 -3.29
N ASN A 187 10.02 -1.67 -2.10
CA ASN A 187 9.24 -0.46 -1.91
C ASN A 187 10.20 0.72 -1.81
N GLN A 188 9.96 1.74 -2.60
CA GLN A 188 10.72 2.98 -2.60
C GLN A 188 9.79 4.14 -2.98
N GLN A 189 10.19 5.35 -2.68
CA GLN A 189 9.46 6.53 -3.10
C GLN A 189 9.35 6.55 -4.63
N GLY A 190 8.13 6.51 -5.15
CA GLY A 190 7.86 6.46 -6.59
C GLY A 190 7.69 7.83 -7.24
N ILE A 191 7.21 8.81 -6.48
CA ILE A 191 7.03 10.19 -6.91
C ILE A 191 7.96 11.05 -6.06
N LYS A 192 8.85 11.79 -6.70
CA LYS A 192 9.67 12.78 -6.00
C LYS A 192 8.77 13.92 -5.52
N GLU A 193 9.04 14.38 -4.32
CA GLU A 193 8.45 15.59 -3.80
C GLU A 193 8.93 16.82 -4.60
N HIS A 194 8.34 17.97 -4.32
CA HIS A 194 8.81 19.24 -4.90
C HIS A 194 10.29 19.46 -4.55
N GLU A 195 11.02 20.04 -5.48
CA GLU A 195 12.40 20.44 -5.23
C GLU A 195 12.42 21.44 -4.06
N THR A 196 13.17 21.09 -3.03
CA THR A 196 13.46 21.95 -1.89
C THR A 196 14.92 22.37 -1.94
N MET A 197 15.22 23.52 -1.32
CA MET A 197 16.61 23.99 -1.21
C MET A 197 17.32 23.15 -0.15
N GLN A 198 18.13 22.20 -0.60
CA GLN A 198 18.84 21.26 0.29
C GLN A 198 20.31 21.62 0.52
N ASN A 199 20.87 22.50 -0.31
CA ASN A 199 22.24 22.98 -0.16
C ASN A 199 22.30 24.07 0.93
N PRO A 200 23.04 23.85 2.02
CA PRO A 200 23.18 24.86 3.07
C PRO A 200 23.75 26.20 2.55
N GLY A 201 24.68 26.15 1.59
CA GLY A 201 25.28 27.37 1.02
C GLY A 201 24.28 28.25 0.30
N ASP A 202 23.47 27.67 -0.59
CA ASP A 202 22.43 28.38 -1.31
C ASP A 202 21.38 28.95 -0.34
N TYR A 203 21.10 28.21 0.73
CA TYR A 203 20.16 28.66 1.75
C TYR A 203 20.71 29.83 2.56
N TYR A 204 22.01 29.84 2.93
CA TYR A 204 22.62 31.01 3.56
C TYR A 204 22.58 32.22 2.65
N GLU A 205 22.90 32.09 1.37
CA GLU A 205 22.78 33.18 0.40
C GLU A 205 21.37 33.70 0.28
N TYR A 206 20.38 32.83 0.23
CA TYR A 206 18.95 33.19 0.14
C TYR A 206 18.49 34.00 1.36
N VAL A 207 18.80 33.49 2.57
CA VAL A 207 18.42 34.17 3.83
C VAL A 207 19.16 35.51 3.97
N TYR A 208 20.45 35.53 3.61
CA TYR A 208 21.22 36.78 3.59
C TYR A 208 20.61 37.81 2.66
N GLY A 209 20.25 37.43 1.44
CA GLY A 209 19.58 38.31 0.49
C GLY A 209 18.27 38.89 1.02
N GLY A 210 17.46 38.07 1.67
CA GLY A 210 16.24 38.48 2.36
C GLY A 210 16.51 39.50 3.48
N LEU A 211 17.52 39.25 4.30
CA LEU A 211 17.93 40.14 5.38
C LEU A 211 18.47 41.46 4.84
N TYR A 212 19.29 41.43 3.78
CA TYR A 212 19.83 42.62 3.13
C TYR A 212 18.69 43.49 2.60
N ASN A 213 17.78 42.93 1.81
CA ASN A 213 16.64 43.67 1.24
C ASN A 213 15.72 44.26 2.31
N TYR A 214 15.48 43.50 3.39
CA TYR A 214 14.72 43.99 4.55
C TYR A 214 15.40 45.21 5.21
N LEU A 215 16.72 45.14 5.41
CA LEU A 215 17.48 46.24 6.01
C LEU A 215 17.53 47.45 5.09
N GLU A 216 17.69 47.29 3.80
CA GLU A 216 17.70 48.36 2.81
C GLU A 216 16.34 49.07 2.79
N ALA A 217 15.24 48.36 2.77
CA ALA A 217 13.90 48.93 2.80
C ALA A 217 13.61 49.75 4.07
N ASN A 218 14.18 49.32 5.22
CA ASN A 218 13.99 50.00 6.49
C ASN A 218 15.05 51.07 6.82
N ASN A 219 16.12 51.17 6.02
CA ASN A 219 17.20 52.16 6.20
C ASN A 219 17.55 52.83 4.86
N PRO A 220 16.61 53.58 4.25
CA PRO A 220 16.87 54.21 2.98
C PRO A 220 18.02 55.23 3.09
N GLY A 221 19.06 55.05 2.28
CA GLY A 221 20.26 55.91 2.30
C GLY A 221 21.45 55.31 3.08
N ALA A 222 21.33 54.17 3.71
CA ALA A 222 22.47 53.46 4.26
C ALA A 222 23.39 52.94 3.12
N SER A 223 24.71 52.97 3.32
CA SER A 223 25.63 52.45 2.31
C SER A 223 25.56 50.92 2.23
N HIS A 224 25.90 50.36 1.05
CA HIS A 224 25.96 48.94 0.81
C HIS A 224 26.79 48.21 1.89
N ALA A 225 27.96 48.73 2.23
CA ALA A 225 28.83 48.10 3.24
C ALA A 225 28.18 48.02 4.64
N VAL A 226 27.41 49.05 5.05
CA VAL A 226 26.67 49.03 6.32
C VAL A 226 25.57 47.96 6.29
N LEU A 227 24.80 47.91 5.23
CA LEU A 227 23.71 46.92 5.06
C LEU A 227 24.24 45.51 5.00
N ALA A 228 25.31 45.27 4.24
CA ALA A 228 25.93 43.95 4.08
C ALA A 228 26.50 43.41 5.41
N ASN A 229 27.19 44.27 6.17
CA ASN A 229 27.72 43.89 7.48
C ASN A 229 26.57 43.61 8.48
N ALA A 230 25.51 44.42 8.46
CA ALA A 230 24.34 44.20 9.31
C ALA A 230 23.58 42.92 8.93
N ALA A 231 23.47 42.58 7.66
CA ALA A 231 22.88 41.32 7.18
C ALA A 231 23.71 40.11 7.67
N ASN A 232 25.04 40.15 7.50
CA ASN A 232 25.91 39.08 8.01
C ASN A 232 25.80 38.89 9.55
N SER A 233 25.71 39.96 10.31
CA SER A 233 25.61 39.88 11.77
C SER A 233 24.26 39.24 12.23
N LYS A 234 23.21 39.37 11.43
CA LYS A 234 21.88 38.84 11.70
C LYS A 234 21.68 37.41 11.16
N LEU A 235 22.50 36.96 10.20
CA LEU A 235 22.34 35.72 9.51
C LEU A 235 22.37 34.51 10.45
N MET A 236 23.38 34.37 11.29
CA MET A 236 23.53 33.26 12.20
C MET A 236 22.41 33.20 13.27
N PRO A 237 22.07 34.29 13.99
CA PRO A 237 20.95 34.28 14.91
C PRO A 237 19.61 33.86 14.28
N VAL A 238 19.30 34.33 13.08
CA VAL A 238 18.06 33.98 12.37
C VAL A 238 18.02 32.47 12.01
N LEU A 239 19.17 31.86 11.82
CA LEU A 239 19.30 30.45 11.47
C LEU A 239 19.61 29.55 12.69
N GLY A 240 19.31 30.02 13.91
CA GLY A 240 19.54 29.26 15.13
C GLY A 240 21.02 28.99 15.43
N ASN A 241 21.89 29.82 14.86
CA ASN A 241 23.36 29.74 15.01
C ASN A 241 23.99 28.42 14.49
N TYR A 242 23.30 27.67 13.65
CA TYR A 242 23.88 26.50 12.99
C TYR A 242 24.85 26.93 11.90
N MET A 243 26.06 26.37 11.93
CA MET A 243 27.14 26.68 11.00
C MET A 243 27.59 25.43 10.23
N ALA A 244 27.07 25.26 9.03
CA ALA A 244 27.38 24.14 8.16
C ALA A 244 28.72 24.28 7.41
N TYR A 245 29.42 25.40 7.59
CA TYR A 245 30.70 25.67 6.97
C TYR A 245 31.76 26.11 7.98
N LYS A 246 33.01 25.76 7.72
CA LYS A 246 34.17 26.31 8.40
C LYS A 246 34.71 27.44 7.54
N ILE A 247 34.87 28.64 8.12
CA ILE A 247 35.41 29.81 7.45
C ILE A 247 36.74 30.20 8.08
N PRO A 248 37.65 30.85 7.32
CA PRO A 248 38.90 31.39 7.89
C PRO A 248 38.60 32.47 8.95
N ASP A 249 39.48 32.54 9.95
CA ASP A 249 39.37 33.54 11.00
C ASP A 249 39.35 34.95 10.45
N GLY A 250 38.47 35.79 11.01
CA GLY A 250 38.31 37.17 10.61
C GLY A 250 37.51 37.40 9.32
N THR A 251 36.98 36.35 8.69
CA THR A 251 36.11 36.45 7.52
C THR A 251 34.63 36.25 7.88
N THR A 252 33.76 36.62 6.95
CA THR A 252 32.29 36.37 7.06
C THR A 252 31.88 35.19 6.19
N LEU A 253 30.77 34.51 6.56
CA LEU A 253 30.25 33.38 5.78
C LEU A 253 29.79 33.85 4.39
N ILE A 254 29.09 34.98 4.31
CA ILE A 254 28.74 35.60 3.05
C ILE A 254 29.67 36.77 2.79
N ASP A 255 30.28 36.80 1.62
CA ASP A 255 31.14 37.92 1.19
C ASP A 255 30.30 39.18 1.07
N PRO A 256 30.60 40.25 1.85
CA PRO A 256 29.82 41.48 1.83
C PRO A 256 29.82 42.19 0.48
N ALA A 257 30.83 41.96 -0.35
CA ALA A 257 30.94 42.66 -1.66
C ALA A 257 30.07 41.99 -2.74
N THR A 258 29.91 40.68 -2.66
CA THR A 258 29.23 39.90 -3.70
C THR A 258 27.85 39.36 -3.25
N GLY A 259 27.61 39.27 -1.94
CA GLY A 259 26.42 38.61 -1.39
C GLY A 259 26.41 37.08 -1.57
N LYS A 260 27.55 36.51 -1.92
CA LYS A 260 27.72 35.08 -2.16
C LYS A 260 28.49 34.41 -1.03
N LEU A 261 28.36 33.09 -0.94
CA LEU A 261 29.14 32.27 -0.02
C LEU A 261 30.65 32.55 -0.21
N ASN A 262 31.37 32.73 0.90
CA ASN A 262 32.81 32.94 0.86
C ASN A 262 33.49 31.77 0.15
N SER A 263 34.35 32.09 -0.84
CA SER A 263 35.04 31.08 -1.66
C SER A 263 35.94 30.14 -0.84
N ASP A 264 36.41 30.60 0.32
CA ASP A 264 37.28 29.83 1.22
C ASP A 264 36.49 29.05 2.28
N ALA A 265 35.17 29.14 2.27
CA ALA A 265 34.29 28.39 3.16
C ALA A 265 34.34 26.90 2.80
N LYS A 266 34.65 26.05 3.79
CA LYS A 266 34.69 24.60 3.64
C LYS A 266 33.44 23.96 4.25
N LEU A 267 32.68 23.19 3.44
CA LEU A 267 31.51 22.49 3.90
C LEU A 267 31.88 21.49 4.99
N LEU A 268 31.20 21.52 6.12
CA LEU A 268 31.33 20.59 7.23
C LEU A 268 30.28 19.47 7.15
N TYR A 269 29.02 19.82 6.83
CA TYR A 269 27.94 18.88 6.66
C TYR A 269 26.85 19.46 5.74
N ALA A 270 26.15 18.56 5.07
CA ALA A 270 24.94 18.84 4.31
C ALA A 270 24.05 17.58 4.42
N ASP A 271 23.20 17.58 5.42
CA ASP A 271 22.30 16.45 5.67
C ASP A 271 20.98 16.67 4.96
N ASN A 272 20.57 15.68 4.14
CA ASN A 272 19.23 15.63 3.57
C ASN A 272 18.35 14.71 4.42
N TYR A 273 17.27 15.22 4.98
CA TYR A 273 16.36 14.44 5.81
C TYR A 273 15.64 13.33 5.04
N ASP A 274 15.43 13.50 3.73
CA ASP A 274 14.84 12.47 2.87
C ASP A 274 15.66 11.18 2.90
N ASP A 275 16.99 11.26 2.88
CA ASP A 275 17.88 10.11 2.87
C ASP A 275 17.80 9.27 4.15
N TYR A 276 17.36 9.87 5.25
CA TYR A 276 17.20 9.21 6.54
C TYR A 276 15.79 8.70 6.78
N LEU A 277 14.78 9.37 6.22
CA LEU A 277 13.37 9.08 6.47
C LEU A 277 12.77 8.15 5.41
N PHE A 278 13.28 8.21 4.20
CA PHE A 278 12.79 7.42 3.06
C PHE A 278 13.87 6.45 2.61
N THR A 279 13.62 5.17 2.83
CA THR A 279 14.59 4.12 2.53
C THR A 279 13.98 3.07 1.61
N LYS A 280 14.83 2.47 0.79
CA LYS A 280 14.41 1.35 -0.05
C LYS A 280 14.28 0.10 0.82
N GLN A 281 13.07 -0.49 0.86
CA GLN A 281 12.74 -1.64 1.70
C GLN A 281 12.43 -2.87 0.85
N PHE A 282 12.82 -4.04 1.34
CA PHE A 282 12.59 -5.31 0.65
C PHE A 282 11.22 -5.87 1.01
N ARG A 283 10.37 -6.10 -0.01
CA ARG A 283 9.05 -6.72 0.09
C ARG A 283 9.13 -8.18 -0.32
N GLN A 284 8.45 -9.06 0.42
CA GLN A 284 8.38 -10.48 0.11
C GLN A 284 7.00 -11.06 0.39
N GLU A 285 6.58 -11.98 -0.47
CA GLU A 285 5.30 -12.67 -0.38
C GLU A 285 5.44 -14.10 -0.84
N TYR A 286 4.87 -15.04 -0.07
CA TYR A 286 4.85 -16.46 -0.37
C TYR A 286 3.46 -17.00 -0.19
N THR A 287 2.99 -17.80 -1.13
CA THR A 287 1.70 -18.48 -1.05
C THR A 287 1.86 -19.90 -1.54
N LEU A 288 1.38 -20.85 -0.73
CA LEU A 288 1.24 -22.25 -1.10
C LEU A 288 -0.25 -22.59 -1.08
N SER A 289 -0.75 -23.21 -2.15
CA SER A 289 -2.12 -23.69 -2.18
C SER A 289 -2.21 -25.10 -2.77
N ILE A 290 -3.20 -25.83 -2.30
CA ILE A 290 -3.52 -27.19 -2.76
C ILE A 290 -5.02 -27.24 -3.01
N SER A 291 -5.42 -27.66 -4.20
CA SER A 291 -6.83 -27.83 -4.57
C SER A 291 -7.05 -29.13 -5.32
N GLY A 292 -8.26 -29.66 -5.23
CA GLY A 292 -8.62 -30.89 -5.92
C GLY A 292 -10.01 -31.39 -5.52
N GLY A 293 -10.37 -32.58 -5.97
CA GLY A 293 -11.62 -33.19 -5.60
C GLY A 293 -11.89 -34.50 -6.30
N ASN A 294 -12.87 -35.23 -5.79
CA ASN A 294 -13.43 -36.44 -6.42
C ASN A 294 -14.88 -36.15 -6.85
N ASP A 295 -15.63 -37.19 -7.19
CA ASP A 295 -17.03 -37.09 -7.62
C ASP A 295 -17.97 -36.49 -6.55
N LYS A 296 -17.62 -36.61 -5.26
CA LYS A 296 -18.47 -36.19 -4.14
C LYS A 296 -17.97 -34.97 -3.37
N MET A 297 -16.70 -34.69 -3.40
CA MET A 297 -16.11 -33.61 -2.63
C MET A 297 -15.06 -32.86 -3.40
N ASP A 298 -14.93 -31.59 -3.08
CA ASP A 298 -13.84 -30.73 -3.52
C ASP A 298 -13.23 -29.99 -2.32
N TYR A 299 -11.97 -29.65 -2.46
CA TYR A 299 -11.24 -28.94 -1.41
C TYR A 299 -10.26 -27.92 -1.98
N TYR A 300 -10.05 -26.86 -1.22
CA TYR A 300 -9.01 -25.86 -1.42
C TYR A 300 -8.38 -25.55 -0.06
N VAL A 301 -7.06 -25.58 0.03
CA VAL A 301 -6.31 -25.19 1.23
C VAL A 301 -5.16 -24.30 0.80
N SER A 302 -4.97 -23.20 1.51
CA SER A 302 -3.84 -22.29 1.27
C SER A 302 -3.21 -21.80 2.56
N GLY A 303 -1.93 -21.42 2.46
CA GLY A 303 -1.19 -20.71 3.48
C GLY A 303 -0.33 -19.63 2.84
N SER A 304 -0.27 -18.46 3.44
CA SER A 304 0.53 -17.37 2.91
C SER A 304 1.22 -16.52 3.99
N PHE A 305 2.33 -15.94 3.58
CA PHE A 305 3.06 -14.93 4.32
C PHE A 305 3.34 -13.73 3.41
N LEU A 306 3.10 -12.54 3.92
CA LEU A 306 3.43 -11.28 3.28
C LEU A 306 4.17 -10.39 4.29
N GLU A 307 5.30 -9.84 3.87
CA GLU A 307 5.99 -8.74 4.53
C GLU A 307 6.12 -7.59 3.54
N ASP A 308 5.47 -6.49 3.86
CA ASP A 308 5.31 -5.30 3.01
C ASP A 308 5.71 -4.05 3.80
N PRO A 309 7.03 -3.83 4.01
CA PRO A 309 7.51 -2.64 4.70
C PRO A 309 7.30 -1.39 3.84
N SER A 310 6.98 -0.26 4.46
CA SER A 310 6.92 1.04 3.79
C SER A 310 8.31 1.51 3.39
N TYR A 311 8.40 2.40 2.39
CA TYR A 311 9.63 3.15 2.16
C TYR A 311 9.89 4.20 3.26
N VAL A 312 8.88 4.55 4.03
CA VAL A 312 9.00 5.36 5.24
C VAL A 312 9.48 4.48 6.39
N ILE A 313 10.52 4.92 7.09
CA ILE A 313 11.08 4.16 8.22
C ILE A 313 10.01 3.88 9.30
N MET A 314 10.18 2.76 10.03
CA MET A 314 9.29 2.34 11.14
C MET A 314 7.83 2.15 10.74
N SER A 315 7.56 1.98 9.47
CA SER A 315 6.23 1.69 8.94
C SER A 315 6.24 0.40 8.14
N GLY A 316 5.25 -0.43 8.38
CA GLY A 316 5.21 -1.72 7.70
C GLY A 316 3.95 -2.51 7.98
N PHE A 317 3.85 -3.61 7.25
CA PHE A 317 2.75 -4.54 7.33
C PHE A 317 3.24 -5.98 7.16
N LYS A 318 2.83 -6.85 8.08
CA LYS A 318 3.02 -8.30 7.93
C LYS A 318 1.67 -8.99 8.02
N ARG A 319 1.50 -10.01 7.19
CA ARG A 319 0.30 -10.86 7.24
C ARG A 319 0.69 -12.33 7.15
N TYR A 320 0.16 -13.10 8.08
CA TYR A 320 0.12 -14.54 8.03
C TYR A 320 -1.32 -14.95 7.80
N SER A 321 -1.60 -15.76 6.80
CA SER A 321 -2.96 -16.22 6.56
C SER A 321 -3.01 -17.69 6.17
N GLY A 322 -4.09 -18.37 6.57
CA GLY A 322 -4.41 -19.71 6.19
C GLY A 322 -5.90 -19.81 5.86
N ARG A 323 -6.22 -20.58 4.83
CA ARG A 323 -7.59 -20.78 4.40
C ARG A 323 -7.84 -22.25 4.03
N ALA A 324 -9.04 -22.73 4.36
CA ALA A 324 -9.49 -24.06 3.99
C ALA A 324 -10.97 -24.01 3.57
N ALA A 325 -11.27 -24.48 2.37
CA ALA A 325 -12.64 -24.61 1.87
C ALA A 325 -12.89 -26.08 1.47
N PHE A 326 -14.00 -26.63 1.96
CA PHE A 326 -14.42 -27.99 1.67
C PHE A 326 -15.90 -27.99 1.29
N ASN A 327 -16.24 -28.69 0.24
CA ASN A 327 -17.63 -28.91 -0.19
C ASN A 327 -17.82 -30.41 -0.41
N ALA A 328 -18.93 -30.93 0.06
CA ALA A 328 -19.25 -32.35 -0.08
C ALA A 328 -20.74 -32.56 -0.41
N GLN A 329 -21.00 -33.42 -1.37
CA GLN A 329 -22.31 -34.00 -1.63
C GLN A 329 -22.51 -35.18 -0.71
N ALA A 330 -23.03 -34.93 0.50
CA ALA A 330 -23.19 -35.98 1.54
C ALA A 330 -24.17 -37.04 1.11
N THR A 331 -25.28 -36.63 0.48
CA THR A 331 -26.28 -37.52 -0.11
C THR A 331 -26.79 -36.88 -1.42
N LYS A 332 -27.69 -37.55 -2.15
CA LYS A 332 -28.28 -36.98 -3.38
C LYS A 332 -29.09 -35.72 -3.11
N TRP A 333 -29.55 -35.51 -1.89
CA TRP A 333 -30.42 -34.41 -1.49
C TRP A 333 -29.73 -33.42 -0.52
N LEU A 334 -28.55 -33.74 0.01
CA LEU A 334 -27.82 -32.92 0.98
C LEU A 334 -26.41 -32.59 0.48
N LYS A 335 -26.12 -31.30 0.32
CA LYS A 335 -24.78 -30.76 0.13
C LYS A 335 -24.39 -29.97 1.37
N VAL A 336 -23.16 -30.13 1.83
CA VAL A 336 -22.60 -29.38 2.96
C VAL A 336 -21.27 -28.80 2.56
N GLY A 337 -20.91 -27.71 3.19
CA GLY A 337 -19.59 -27.11 2.97
C GLY A 337 -19.18 -26.20 4.09
N THR A 338 -17.88 -25.89 4.08
CA THR A 338 -17.27 -24.96 5.03
C THR A 338 -16.21 -24.13 4.33
N ASN A 339 -16.06 -22.90 4.79
CA ASN A 339 -14.99 -22.00 4.42
C ASN A 339 -14.42 -21.41 5.72
N LEU A 340 -13.19 -21.79 6.04
CA LEU A 340 -12.46 -21.35 7.23
C LEU A 340 -11.31 -20.46 6.77
N SER A 341 -11.12 -19.34 7.41
CA SER A 341 -10.00 -18.44 7.15
C SER A 341 -9.51 -17.84 8.46
N TYR A 342 -8.21 -17.86 8.65
CA TYR A 342 -7.54 -17.18 9.73
C TYR A 342 -6.47 -16.26 9.15
N SER A 343 -6.40 -15.03 9.66
CA SER A 343 -5.30 -14.14 9.35
C SER A 343 -4.83 -13.38 10.57
N ARG A 344 -3.52 -13.30 10.74
CA ARG A 344 -2.85 -12.40 11.67
C ARG A 344 -2.17 -11.31 10.89
N ARG A 345 -2.48 -10.07 11.25
CA ARG A 345 -1.89 -8.86 10.67
C ARG A 345 -1.15 -8.10 11.73
N ASP A 346 0.07 -7.72 11.42
CA ASP A 346 0.94 -6.93 12.26
C ASP A 346 1.23 -5.61 11.50
N ILE A 347 0.83 -4.50 12.08
CA ILE A 347 0.84 -3.19 11.44
C ILE A 347 1.66 -2.24 12.29
N ASP A 348 2.81 -1.83 11.77
CA ASP A 348 3.62 -0.77 12.35
C ASP A 348 3.25 0.55 11.68
N SER A 349 2.78 1.51 12.49
CA SER A 349 2.36 2.83 11.97
C SER A 349 2.83 3.93 12.91
N PRO A 350 3.91 4.61 12.60
CA PRO A 350 4.45 5.67 13.46
C PRO A 350 3.62 6.97 13.34
N GLY A 351 2.33 6.90 13.48
CA GLY A 351 1.44 8.00 13.84
C GLY A 351 1.52 9.33 13.09
N TYR A 352 1.84 9.34 11.81
CA TYR A 352 1.91 10.57 11.02
C TYR A 352 0.57 11.00 10.43
N SER A 353 -0.38 11.31 11.24
CA SER A 353 -1.67 11.81 10.74
C SER A 353 -1.74 13.35 10.76
N GLY A 354 -1.98 13.93 9.58
CA GLY A 354 -2.36 15.33 9.43
C GLY A 354 -1.24 16.36 9.65
N ALA A 355 -1.59 17.51 10.19
CA ALA A 355 -0.67 18.62 10.49
C ALA A 355 0.13 18.39 11.78
N ASN A 356 0.24 17.16 12.23
CA ASN A 356 0.92 16.83 13.47
C ASN A 356 2.43 16.91 13.33
N THR A 357 3.10 17.34 14.37
CA THR A 357 4.55 17.49 14.48
C THR A 357 5.36 16.21 14.28
N GLY A 358 4.72 15.04 14.35
CA GLY A 358 5.29 13.74 13.96
C GLY A 358 5.19 13.39 12.48
N ASN A 359 4.64 14.27 11.63
CA ASN A 359 4.54 13.99 10.20
C ASN A 359 5.90 14.13 9.51
N VAL A 360 6.49 13.02 9.12
CA VAL A 360 7.82 12.96 8.48
C VAL A 360 7.88 13.73 7.16
N PHE A 361 6.79 13.77 6.40
CA PHE A 361 6.72 14.50 5.13
C PHE A 361 6.81 16.03 5.36
N LEU A 362 6.25 16.54 6.45
CA LEU A 362 6.43 17.94 6.80
C LEU A 362 7.88 18.25 7.18
N TRP A 363 8.55 17.30 7.84
CA TRP A 363 9.93 17.46 8.22
C TRP A 363 10.87 17.58 7.02
N THR A 364 10.70 16.75 6.01
CA THR A 364 11.51 16.80 4.79
C THR A 364 11.31 18.08 4.00
N MET A 365 10.08 18.63 4.03
CA MET A 365 9.74 19.87 3.32
C MET A 365 10.13 21.15 4.06
N TRP A 366 10.12 21.14 5.39
CA TRP A 366 10.20 22.35 6.19
C TRP A 366 11.50 22.47 6.97
N GLN A 367 12.27 21.38 7.05
CA GLN A 367 13.51 21.43 7.78
C GLN A 367 14.53 22.33 7.08
N ASN A 368 15.09 23.25 7.87
CA ASN A 368 16.17 24.13 7.42
C ASN A 368 17.43 23.29 7.07
N PRO A 369 17.98 23.39 5.86
CA PRO A 369 19.12 22.60 5.42
C PRO A 369 20.44 22.89 6.19
N THR A 370 20.46 23.95 7.00
CA THR A 370 21.61 24.21 7.89
C THR A 370 21.58 23.40 9.18
N VAL A 371 20.45 22.81 9.53
CA VAL A 371 20.29 21.97 10.73
C VAL A 371 20.65 20.52 10.39
N PRO A 372 21.67 19.93 11.04
CA PRO A 372 22.07 18.57 10.75
C PRO A 372 21.09 17.53 11.33
N TYR A 373 21.03 16.36 10.73
CA TYR A 373 20.23 15.26 11.22
C TYR A 373 20.79 14.64 12.52
N TYR A 374 22.10 14.44 12.54
CA TYR A 374 22.84 14.05 13.76
C TYR A 374 23.63 15.24 14.27
N ALA A 375 23.75 15.33 15.59
CA ALA A 375 24.55 16.35 16.25
C ALA A 375 26.01 16.31 15.74
N ARG A 376 26.59 17.49 15.52
CA ARG A 376 27.93 17.67 14.96
C ARG A 376 28.87 18.37 15.96
N ASP A 377 30.16 18.05 15.89
CA ASP A 377 31.20 18.81 16.54
C ASP A 377 31.63 20.02 15.69
N LEU A 378 32.59 20.80 16.16
CA LEU A 378 33.11 22.01 15.47
C LEU A 378 33.81 21.71 14.14
N ASP A 379 34.23 20.47 13.92
CA ASP A 379 34.85 20.00 12.68
C ASP A 379 33.87 19.25 11.76
N GLY A 380 32.58 19.20 12.14
CA GLY A 380 31.51 18.58 11.36
C GLY A 380 31.34 17.08 11.57
N ASN A 381 32.11 16.45 12.47
CA ASN A 381 31.99 15.02 12.74
C ASN A 381 30.74 14.73 13.59
N ILE A 382 30.13 13.56 13.38
CA ILE A 382 28.97 13.12 14.17
C ILE A 382 29.37 12.93 15.63
N ARG A 383 28.58 13.45 16.55
CA ARG A 383 28.69 13.21 17.98
C ARG A 383 27.99 11.91 18.36
N TYR A 384 28.48 11.28 19.41
CA TYR A 384 27.95 10.02 19.91
C TYR A 384 27.53 10.15 21.39
N ASN A 385 26.49 9.40 21.76
CA ASN A 385 26.07 9.22 23.13
C ASN A 385 27.08 8.36 23.91
N ALA A 386 26.94 8.30 25.22
CA ALA A 386 27.82 7.50 26.08
C ALA A 386 27.74 5.99 25.79
N ASP A 387 26.64 5.51 25.22
CA ASP A 387 26.41 4.12 24.81
C ASP A 387 26.96 3.81 23.38
N GLY A 388 27.61 4.77 22.74
CA GLY A 388 28.17 4.62 21.40
C GLY A 388 27.14 4.80 20.26
N THR A 389 25.91 5.13 20.54
CA THR A 389 24.91 5.45 19.51
C THR A 389 25.10 6.87 18.97
N LYS A 390 24.74 7.13 17.72
CA LYS A 390 24.78 8.46 17.14
C LYS A 390 23.80 9.39 17.87
N MET A 391 24.26 10.58 18.21
CA MET A 391 23.45 11.58 18.89
C MET A 391 22.58 12.30 17.86
N TYR A 392 21.28 12.29 18.05
CA TYR A 392 20.36 13.07 17.21
C TYR A 392 20.47 14.56 17.53
N GLU A 393 20.28 15.41 16.52
CA GLU A 393 20.18 16.86 16.74
C GLU A 393 18.88 17.18 17.49
N GLN A 394 19.00 17.91 18.60
CA GLN A 394 17.85 18.29 19.44
C GLN A 394 17.83 19.81 19.73
N GLY A 395 18.73 20.56 19.11
CA GLY A 395 18.94 21.97 19.44
C GLY A 395 19.70 22.18 20.76
N ASN A 396 19.73 23.42 21.20
CA ASN A 396 20.26 23.84 22.51
C ASN A 396 21.70 23.35 22.80
N GLY A 397 22.61 23.48 21.79
CA GLY A 397 24.00 23.10 21.93
C GLY A 397 24.28 21.61 21.70
N THR A 398 23.31 20.84 21.22
CA THR A 398 23.54 19.45 20.83
C THR A 398 24.54 19.39 19.68
N THR A 399 24.38 20.21 18.64
CA THR A 399 25.44 20.50 17.67
C THR A 399 26.30 21.65 18.19
N LEU A 400 27.60 21.47 18.13
CA LEU A 400 28.55 22.52 18.48
C LEU A 400 28.68 23.51 17.32
N SER A 401 28.58 24.78 17.64
CA SER A 401 28.77 25.88 16.69
C SER A 401 29.58 26.98 17.36
N PRO A 402 30.44 27.70 16.59
CA PRO A 402 31.15 28.85 17.11
C PRO A 402 30.21 29.95 17.66
N TYR A 403 28.97 29.93 17.21
CA TYR A 403 27.93 30.90 17.59
C TYR A 403 26.96 30.37 18.66
N GLY A 404 27.15 29.14 19.15
CA GLY A 404 26.24 28.48 20.10
C GLY A 404 24.89 28.14 19.47
N ALA A 405 24.79 26.99 18.79
CA ALA A 405 23.55 26.54 18.15
C ALA A 405 22.41 26.50 19.16
N THR A 406 21.28 27.08 18.79
CA THR A 406 20.12 27.23 19.65
C THR A 406 18.98 26.31 19.21
N GLN A 407 18.04 26.13 20.12
CA GLN A 407 16.86 25.30 19.92
C GLN A 407 15.76 25.95 19.06
N ASP A 408 15.81 27.27 18.87
CA ASP A 408 14.69 28.04 18.34
C ASP A 408 14.28 27.64 16.91
N GLN A 409 15.25 27.28 16.07
CA GLN A 409 14.97 26.82 14.70
C GLN A 409 14.41 25.40 14.62
N PHE A 410 14.72 24.58 15.61
CA PHE A 410 14.24 23.21 15.69
C PHE A 410 12.83 23.13 16.29
N ASN A 411 12.45 24.13 17.09
CA ASN A 411 11.24 24.14 17.89
C ASN A 411 9.98 24.62 17.20
N SER A 412 10.12 25.37 16.12
CA SER A 412 8.93 25.94 15.45
C SER A 412 7.98 24.85 14.92
N PHE A 413 8.45 23.62 14.79
CA PHE A 413 7.68 22.51 14.24
C PHE A 413 7.39 21.38 15.21
N ASN A 414 8.21 21.09 16.22
CA ASN A 414 8.12 19.81 16.91
C ASN A 414 8.33 19.82 18.42
N ASN A 415 7.95 20.85 19.13
CA ASN A 415 8.00 20.83 20.60
C ASN A 415 9.25 20.14 21.18
N PHE A 416 10.44 20.40 20.62
CA PHE A 416 11.73 19.95 21.12
C PHE A 416 12.12 18.47 20.89
N ALA A 417 11.50 17.76 19.93
CA ALA A 417 11.86 16.37 19.68
C ALA A 417 12.32 16.15 18.22
N HIS A 418 13.41 15.43 18.04
CA HIS A 418 13.82 14.94 16.73
C HIS A 418 12.80 13.92 16.21
N PRO A 419 12.27 14.03 14.97
CA PRO A 419 11.16 13.22 14.50
C PRO A 419 11.45 11.72 14.56
N VAL A 420 12.63 11.30 14.09
CA VAL A 420 13.01 9.89 14.10
C VAL A 420 13.24 9.36 15.51
N GLN A 421 13.82 10.18 16.39
CA GLN A 421 14.00 9.77 17.77
C GLN A 421 12.64 9.62 18.48
N SER A 422 11.70 10.53 18.21
CA SER A 422 10.33 10.40 18.70
C SER A 422 9.68 9.13 18.19
N MET A 423 9.68 8.92 16.88
CA MET A 423 9.11 7.72 16.23
C MET A 423 9.73 6.42 16.75
N SER A 424 11.04 6.42 17.05
CA SER A 424 11.73 5.23 17.57
C SER A 424 11.34 4.87 19.00
N ARG A 425 10.77 5.82 19.73
CA ARG A 425 10.30 5.66 21.12
C ARG A 425 8.79 5.44 21.20
N ASP A 426 8.05 5.92 20.20
CA ASP A 426 6.62 5.73 20.09
C ASP A 426 6.34 4.40 19.40
N ILE A 427 6.17 3.37 20.19
CA ILE A 427 5.73 2.07 19.68
C ILE A 427 4.24 2.20 19.36
N ASN A 428 3.91 2.18 18.08
CA ASN A 428 2.53 2.15 17.61
C ASN A 428 2.36 0.93 16.70
N ASN A 429 2.16 -0.20 17.34
CA ASN A 429 1.95 -1.48 16.69
C ASN A 429 0.52 -1.95 16.93
N SER A 430 -0.15 -2.41 15.87
CA SER A 430 -1.48 -2.99 15.95
C SER A 430 -1.45 -4.42 15.41
N VAL A 431 -1.59 -5.37 16.31
CA VAL A 431 -1.76 -6.78 15.96
C VAL A 431 -3.25 -7.11 15.89
N ARG A 432 -3.67 -7.70 14.77
CA ARG A 432 -5.08 -8.06 14.55
C ARG A 432 -5.18 -9.50 14.09
N ASP A 433 -5.83 -10.32 14.90
CA ASP A 433 -6.19 -11.69 14.57
C ASP A 433 -7.64 -11.71 14.08
N ASN A 434 -7.88 -12.28 12.90
CA ASN A 434 -9.20 -12.47 12.34
C ASN A 434 -9.47 -13.94 12.09
N LEU A 435 -10.56 -14.44 12.64
CA LEU A 435 -11.07 -15.79 12.40
C LEU A 435 -12.43 -15.68 11.71
N TYR A 436 -12.49 -16.11 10.46
CA TYR A 436 -13.72 -16.23 9.70
C TYR A 436 -14.05 -17.70 9.47
N ALA A 437 -15.28 -18.10 9.80
CA ALA A 437 -15.78 -19.42 9.55
C ALA A 437 -17.20 -19.35 8.99
N ASN A 438 -17.41 -19.96 7.84
CA ASN A 438 -18.73 -20.12 7.25
C ASN A 438 -19.03 -21.60 7.05
N PHE A 439 -20.16 -22.05 7.56
CA PHE A 439 -20.69 -23.38 7.36
C PHE A 439 -22.02 -23.26 6.62
N TYR A 440 -22.23 -24.07 5.60
CA TYR A 440 -23.49 -24.08 4.90
C TYR A 440 -24.02 -25.49 4.67
N GLY A 441 -25.34 -25.58 4.64
CA GLY A 441 -26.06 -26.78 4.24
C GLY A 441 -27.11 -26.45 3.19
N GLU A 442 -27.17 -27.25 2.14
CA GLU A 442 -28.12 -27.11 1.06
C GLU A 442 -28.92 -28.41 0.94
N ILE A 443 -30.22 -28.31 1.07
CA ILE A 443 -31.18 -29.43 0.97
C ILE A 443 -32.03 -29.25 -0.28
N VAL A 444 -32.02 -30.24 -1.17
CA VAL A 444 -32.86 -30.30 -2.33
C VAL A 444 -34.01 -31.27 -2.06
N PHE A 445 -35.25 -30.83 -2.16
CA PHE A 445 -36.42 -31.66 -1.93
C PHE A 445 -37.49 -31.39 -2.99
N LEU A 446 -38.37 -32.34 -3.21
CA LEU A 446 -39.41 -32.30 -4.24
C LEU A 446 -38.89 -31.94 -5.64
N LYS A 447 -37.60 -32.25 -5.95
CA LYS A 447 -36.88 -32.01 -7.19
C LYS A 447 -36.56 -30.53 -7.49
N ASP A 448 -37.52 -29.61 -7.24
CA ASP A 448 -37.45 -28.20 -7.66
C ASP A 448 -37.22 -27.23 -6.51
N PHE A 449 -37.26 -27.71 -5.26
CA PHE A 449 -37.10 -26.87 -4.07
C PHE A 449 -35.71 -27.04 -3.50
N LYS A 450 -35.07 -25.92 -3.24
CA LYS A 450 -33.71 -25.81 -2.66
C LYS A 450 -33.80 -24.93 -1.42
N PHE A 451 -33.41 -25.48 -0.28
CA PHE A 451 -33.24 -24.72 0.97
C PHE A 451 -31.75 -24.66 1.32
N THR A 452 -31.24 -23.44 1.51
CA THR A 452 -29.85 -23.21 1.92
C THR A 452 -29.81 -22.50 3.26
N ALA A 453 -29.06 -23.03 4.21
CA ALA A 453 -28.76 -22.38 5.49
C ALA A 453 -27.26 -22.12 5.60
N ASN A 454 -26.93 -20.92 6.04
CA ASN A 454 -25.54 -20.51 6.31
C ASN A 454 -25.42 -20.12 7.78
N PHE A 455 -24.33 -20.59 8.40
CA PHE A 455 -23.89 -20.12 9.71
C PHE A 455 -22.51 -19.51 9.57
N THR A 456 -22.36 -18.24 9.95
CA THR A 456 -21.10 -17.52 9.80
C THR A 456 -20.65 -16.96 11.14
N LEU A 457 -19.38 -17.16 11.45
CA LEU A 457 -18.65 -16.53 12.53
C LEU A 457 -17.57 -15.63 11.92
N ASP A 458 -17.59 -14.35 12.25
CA ASP A 458 -16.55 -13.38 11.93
C ASP A 458 -16.09 -12.70 13.23
N ASN A 459 -14.88 -13.02 13.67
CA ASN A 459 -14.34 -12.55 14.93
C ASN A 459 -12.99 -11.89 14.70
N VAL A 460 -12.84 -10.66 15.20
CA VAL A 460 -11.61 -9.88 15.17
C VAL A 460 -11.15 -9.61 16.59
N TYR A 461 -9.97 -10.10 16.91
CA TYR A 461 -9.24 -9.70 18.10
C TYR A 461 -8.18 -8.67 17.74
N ARG A 462 -8.16 -7.54 18.44
CA ARG A 462 -7.20 -6.45 18.22
C ARG A 462 -6.44 -6.16 19.49
N MET A 463 -5.13 -6.01 19.35
CA MET A 463 -4.21 -5.58 20.38
C MET A 463 -3.39 -4.43 19.83
N ASP A 464 -3.49 -3.28 20.46
CA ASP A 464 -2.71 -2.08 20.13
C ASP A 464 -1.73 -1.83 21.30
N THR A 465 -0.48 -1.56 20.94
CA THR A 465 0.61 -1.23 21.89
C THR A 465 1.22 0.11 21.55
#